data_c05e76873a3f7d200b788dfbfce5fca8
#
_entry.id   c05e76873a3f7d200b788dfbfce5fca8
#
_cell.length_a   1.000
_cell.length_b   1.000
_cell.length_c   1.000
_cell.angle_alpha   90.00
_cell.angle_beta   90.00
_cell.angle_gamma   90.00
#
_symmetry.space_group_name_H-M   'P 1'
#
loop_
_entity.id
_entity.type
_entity.pdbx_description
1 polymer ?
#
loop_
_entity_poly.entity_id
_entity_poly.type
_entity_poly.pdbx_seq_one_letter_code
_entity_poly.pdbx_strand_id
1 'polypeptide(L)'
;VGSEMCIRDSKKAIPLEEMELVPDAHEAIISKEEFDRVQQIRKGRRVSYFDKNNEPHKYVGLLFCGKCKTAMRKRYLASHKDYDGYMCGFHQKQGQNYCELNHITFEKLDELVVFAINQQLKQMKMDMKNLETQIRQKQPELDGKIAKLQAKIERNLEYRKRAYEQFMDEVLSKEEYLELKQMYETENQKYQKELSELNHEEQRQRAAVNETKIWLEHFNRRRITVKQLTREALVELVDKIYVYPEQKIDIYFKFASVESSPDRILEKDGVI
;
A
#
# COMPACT_ATOMS: atom_id res chain seq x y z
N VAL A 1 37.56 1.44 -54.18
CA VAL A 1 37.70 1.15 -52.73
C VAL A 1 36.30 1.29 -52.20
N GLY A 2 35.59 0.16 -52.06
CA GLY A 2 34.21 0.10 -51.62
C GLY A 2 34.13 0.43 -50.12
N SER A 3 33.31 1.42 -49.82
CA SER A 3 32.87 1.71 -48.47
C SER A 3 31.94 0.56 -48.03
N GLU A 4 32.41 -0.32 -47.17
CA GLU A 4 31.56 -1.28 -46.50
C GLU A 4 30.63 -0.53 -45.58
N MET A 5 29.34 -0.47 -45.94
CA MET A 5 28.29 0.01 -45.07
C MET A 5 28.17 -0.97 -43.90
N CYS A 6 28.38 -0.47 -42.68
CA CYS A 6 28.13 -1.22 -41.46
C CYS A 6 26.72 -1.82 -41.51
N ILE A 7 26.65 -3.15 -41.52
CA ILE A 7 25.41 -3.90 -41.32
C ILE A 7 24.83 -3.43 -39.97
N ARG A 8 23.64 -2.86 -40.02
CA ARG A 8 22.90 -2.57 -38.79
C ARG A 8 22.60 -3.92 -38.15
N ASP A 9 23.37 -4.25 -37.12
CA ASP A 9 23.02 -5.30 -36.21
C ASP A 9 21.68 -4.95 -35.57
N SER A 10 20.63 -5.53 -36.11
CA SER A 10 19.33 -5.47 -35.46
C SER A 10 19.43 -6.33 -34.23
N LYS A 11 19.57 -5.71 -33.04
CA LYS A 11 19.50 -6.42 -31.77
C LYS A 11 18.13 -7.09 -31.66
N LYS A 12 18.09 -8.40 -31.88
CA LYS A 12 16.93 -9.23 -31.63
C LYS A 12 16.84 -9.42 -30.12
N ALA A 13 15.76 -8.93 -29.50
CA ALA A 13 15.49 -9.24 -28.11
C ALA A 13 15.21 -10.74 -28.00
N ILE A 14 16.05 -11.46 -27.29
CA ILE A 14 15.84 -12.87 -26.97
C ILE A 14 14.79 -12.93 -25.85
N PRO A 15 13.74 -13.79 -25.97
CA PRO A 15 12.77 -14.01 -24.89
C PRO A 15 13.48 -14.46 -23.60
N LEU A 16 12.90 -14.09 -22.47
CA LEU A 16 13.49 -14.40 -21.14
C LEU A 16 13.67 -15.92 -20.92
N GLU A 17 12.84 -16.72 -21.58
CA GLU A 17 12.83 -18.18 -21.54
C GLU A 17 14.04 -18.81 -22.26
N GLU A 18 14.64 -18.09 -23.21
CA GLU A 18 15.83 -18.52 -23.96
C GLU A 18 17.13 -17.92 -23.39
N MET A 19 17.05 -17.12 -22.30
CA MET A 19 18.22 -16.53 -21.65
C MET A 19 18.78 -17.47 -20.57
N GLU A 20 20.05 -17.76 -20.60
CA GLU A 20 20.74 -18.40 -19.47
C GLU A 20 20.87 -17.40 -18.31
N LEU A 21 20.15 -17.66 -17.23
CA LEU A 21 20.23 -16.88 -16.00
C LEU A 21 21.25 -17.54 -15.07
N VAL A 22 22.32 -16.85 -14.78
CA VAL A 22 23.30 -17.25 -13.77
C VAL A 22 22.91 -16.59 -12.45
N PRO A 23 22.33 -17.33 -11.48
CA PRO A 23 21.98 -16.76 -10.18
C PRO A 23 23.28 -16.46 -9.41
N ASP A 24 23.24 -15.39 -8.62
CA ASP A 24 24.30 -15.00 -7.68
C ASP A 24 25.69 -14.79 -8.30
N ALA A 25 25.75 -14.31 -9.54
CA ALA A 25 27.00 -14.08 -10.27
C ALA A 25 27.90 -13.00 -9.62
N HIS A 26 27.35 -12.15 -8.76
CA HIS A 26 28.07 -11.13 -7.99
C HIS A 26 27.28 -10.76 -6.72
N GLU A 27 27.96 -10.17 -5.74
CA GLU A 27 27.32 -9.65 -4.54
C GLU A 27 26.31 -8.55 -4.88
N ALA A 28 25.11 -8.64 -4.29
CA ALA A 28 24.03 -7.69 -4.57
C ALA A 28 24.32 -6.33 -3.92
N ILE A 29 24.28 -5.25 -4.68
CA ILE A 29 24.47 -3.88 -4.19
C ILE A 29 23.23 -3.39 -3.42
N ILE A 30 22.04 -3.88 -3.78
CA ILE A 30 20.75 -3.57 -3.12
C ILE A 30 20.00 -4.87 -2.85
N SER A 31 19.11 -4.86 -1.86
CA SER A 31 18.29 -6.04 -1.57
C SER A 31 17.35 -6.38 -2.73
N LYS A 32 17.01 -7.66 -2.87
CA LYS A 32 16.06 -8.12 -3.90
C LYS A 32 14.70 -7.42 -3.77
N GLU A 33 14.26 -7.17 -2.54
CA GLU A 33 13.01 -6.48 -2.24
C GLU A 33 13.03 -5.03 -2.73
N GLU A 34 14.12 -4.32 -2.51
CA GLU A 34 14.32 -2.95 -3.02
C GLU A 34 14.38 -2.93 -4.55
N PHE A 35 15.09 -3.89 -5.16
CA PHE A 35 15.14 -4.02 -6.60
C PHE A 35 13.74 -4.25 -7.20
N ASP A 36 12.96 -5.19 -6.65
CA ASP A 36 11.62 -5.50 -7.12
C ASP A 36 10.67 -4.32 -6.93
N ARG A 37 10.77 -3.59 -5.81
CA ARG A 37 10.04 -2.35 -5.57
C ARG A 37 10.36 -1.30 -6.62
N VAL A 38 11.63 -1.09 -6.94
CA VAL A 38 12.06 -0.15 -7.99
C VAL A 38 11.57 -0.61 -9.37
N GLN A 39 11.59 -1.91 -9.68
CA GLN A 39 11.06 -2.42 -10.95
C GLN A 39 9.54 -2.21 -11.07
N GLN A 40 8.77 -2.38 -9.99
CA GLN A 40 7.34 -2.07 -9.98
C GLN A 40 7.08 -0.58 -10.25
N ILE A 41 7.82 0.31 -9.60
CA ILE A 41 7.76 1.76 -9.84
C ILE A 41 8.11 2.08 -11.29
N ARG A 42 9.15 1.44 -11.84
CA ARG A 42 9.61 1.62 -13.22
C ARG A 42 8.60 1.11 -14.26
N LYS A 43 7.94 -0.03 -14.01
CA LYS A 43 6.85 -0.54 -14.87
C LYS A 43 5.68 0.44 -14.92
N GLY A 44 5.33 1.09 -13.82
CA GLY A 44 4.30 2.14 -13.77
C GLY A 44 4.70 3.44 -14.47
N ARG A 45 6.01 3.70 -14.67
CA ARG A 45 6.53 4.91 -15.31
C ARG A 45 6.67 4.83 -16.83
N ARG A 46 6.30 3.73 -17.47
CA ARG A 46 6.49 3.48 -18.91
C ARG A 46 5.58 4.30 -19.85
N VAL A 47 5.34 5.59 -19.54
CA VAL A 47 4.64 6.50 -20.46
C VAL A 47 5.50 7.72 -20.70
N SER A 48 6.19 7.73 -21.83
CA SER A 48 7.00 8.86 -22.27
C SER A 48 6.11 9.92 -22.96
N TYR A 49 5.60 10.84 -22.18
CA TYR A 49 5.13 12.12 -22.69
C TYR A 49 5.86 13.22 -21.92
N PHE A 50 6.92 13.71 -22.51
CA PHE A 50 7.67 14.86 -22.02
C PHE A 50 7.03 16.15 -22.54
N ASP A 51 7.03 17.16 -21.74
CA ASP A 51 6.67 18.52 -22.13
C ASP A 51 7.74 19.11 -23.04
N LYS A 52 7.53 20.29 -23.62
CA LYS A 52 8.53 21.01 -24.43
C LYS A 52 9.87 21.20 -23.71
N ASN A 53 9.86 21.19 -22.38
CA ASN A 53 11.02 21.28 -21.51
C ASN A 53 11.61 19.91 -21.10
N ASN A 54 11.20 18.82 -21.75
CA ASN A 54 11.64 17.45 -21.43
C ASN A 54 11.25 16.96 -20.02
N GLU A 55 10.26 17.60 -19.36
CA GLU A 55 9.73 17.20 -18.07
C GLU A 55 8.41 16.45 -18.22
N PRO A 56 8.22 15.33 -17.53
CA PRO A 56 6.93 14.65 -17.51
C PRO A 56 5.91 15.51 -16.75
N HIS A 57 4.78 15.81 -17.37
CA HIS A 57 3.75 16.54 -16.61
C HIS A 57 3.21 15.67 -15.45
N LYS A 58 2.74 16.33 -14.38
CA LYS A 58 2.47 15.69 -13.08
C LYS A 58 1.50 14.50 -13.11
N TYR A 59 0.56 14.44 -14.07
CA TYR A 59 -0.44 13.36 -14.18
C TYR A 59 -0.09 12.26 -15.19
N VAL A 60 1.11 12.29 -15.79
CA VAL A 60 1.52 11.24 -16.75
C VAL A 60 1.49 9.86 -16.10
N GLY A 61 0.77 8.93 -16.74
CA GLY A 61 0.64 7.56 -16.25
C GLY A 61 -0.40 7.35 -15.14
N LEU A 62 -1.03 8.42 -14.64
CA LEU A 62 -2.05 8.35 -13.61
C LEU A 62 -3.47 8.64 -14.14
N LEU A 63 -3.60 9.37 -15.27
CA LEU A 63 -4.87 9.91 -15.74
C LEU A 63 -5.42 9.12 -16.92
N PHE A 64 -6.64 8.60 -16.79
CA PHE A 64 -7.29 7.74 -17.78
C PHE A 64 -8.73 8.20 -18.06
N CYS A 65 -9.22 7.90 -19.24
CA CYS A 65 -10.63 8.08 -19.58
C CYS A 65 -11.50 7.04 -18.85
N GLY A 66 -12.52 7.46 -18.13
CA GLY A 66 -13.45 6.59 -17.40
C GLY A 66 -14.22 5.63 -18.30
N LYS A 67 -14.52 6.03 -19.58
CA LYS A 67 -15.24 5.19 -20.54
C LYS A 67 -14.34 4.16 -21.24
N CYS A 68 -13.32 4.62 -21.96
CA CYS A 68 -12.49 3.73 -22.79
C CYS A 68 -11.19 3.28 -22.11
N LYS A 69 -10.91 3.71 -20.89
CA LYS A 69 -9.72 3.37 -20.08
C LYS A 69 -8.38 3.77 -20.73
N THR A 70 -8.40 4.49 -21.85
CA THR A 70 -7.19 4.99 -22.50
C THR A 70 -6.62 6.19 -21.75
N ALA A 71 -5.29 6.31 -21.72
CA ALA A 71 -4.62 7.43 -21.10
C ALA A 71 -5.08 8.77 -21.70
N MET A 72 -5.34 9.74 -20.84
CA MET A 72 -5.67 11.09 -21.27
C MET A 72 -4.43 11.86 -21.71
N ARG A 73 -4.59 12.77 -22.66
CA ARG A 73 -3.52 13.55 -23.25
C ARG A 73 -3.74 15.03 -23.05
N LYS A 74 -2.67 15.77 -22.88
CA LYS A 74 -2.73 17.24 -22.87
C LYS A 74 -3.28 17.76 -24.19
N ARG A 75 -4.12 18.77 -24.07
CA ARG A 75 -4.63 19.56 -25.20
C ARG A 75 -4.49 21.04 -24.86
N TYR A 76 -3.89 21.77 -25.75
CA TYR A 76 -3.78 23.22 -25.68
C TYR A 76 -4.62 23.82 -26.81
N LEU A 77 -5.43 24.81 -26.51
CA LEU A 77 -6.23 25.54 -27.47
C LEU A 77 -5.66 26.93 -27.66
N ALA A 78 -5.10 27.20 -28.82
CA ALA A 78 -4.44 28.48 -29.12
C ALA A 78 -5.36 29.72 -28.94
N SER A 79 -6.65 29.54 -29.18
CA SER A 79 -7.67 30.61 -29.12
C SER A 79 -8.36 30.73 -27.76
N HIS A 80 -8.30 29.73 -26.88
CA HIS A 80 -9.02 29.70 -25.63
C HIS A 80 -8.22 28.97 -24.56
N LYS A 81 -7.26 29.66 -23.92
CA LYS A 81 -6.37 29.13 -22.88
C LYS A 81 -7.13 28.58 -21.67
N ASP A 82 -8.29 29.11 -21.36
CA ASP A 82 -9.14 28.67 -20.24
C ASP A 82 -9.68 27.23 -20.42
N TYR A 83 -9.59 26.68 -21.63
CA TYR A 83 -9.97 25.32 -21.97
C TYR A 83 -8.77 24.37 -22.09
N ASP A 84 -7.58 24.84 -21.76
CA ASP A 84 -6.41 23.98 -21.74
C ASP A 84 -6.56 22.90 -20.67
N GLY A 85 -6.30 21.66 -21.04
CA GLY A 85 -6.59 20.55 -20.15
C GLY A 85 -6.15 19.19 -20.68
N TYR A 86 -6.82 18.18 -20.20
CA TYR A 86 -6.65 16.79 -20.63
C TYR A 86 -7.87 16.31 -21.38
N MET A 87 -7.66 15.59 -22.46
CA MET A 87 -8.68 15.00 -23.29
C MET A 87 -8.40 13.51 -23.51
N CYS A 88 -9.46 12.72 -23.71
CA CYS A 88 -9.34 11.31 -24.03
C CYS A 88 -8.40 11.09 -25.25
N GLY A 89 -7.35 10.31 -25.06
CA GLY A 89 -6.36 10.07 -26.10
C GLY A 89 -6.92 9.27 -27.30
N PHE A 90 -7.96 8.48 -27.07
CA PHE A 90 -8.63 7.72 -28.11
C PHE A 90 -9.54 8.62 -28.96
N HIS A 91 -10.32 9.48 -28.31
CA HIS A 91 -11.13 10.50 -28.99
C HIS A 91 -10.26 11.44 -29.83
N GLN A 92 -9.11 11.86 -29.28
CA GLN A 92 -8.20 12.76 -29.98
C GLN A 92 -7.63 12.15 -31.28
N LYS A 93 -7.45 10.82 -31.31
CA LYS A 93 -6.89 10.12 -32.49
C LYS A 93 -7.93 9.73 -33.53
N GLN A 94 -9.10 9.29 -33.10
CA GLN A 94 -10.09 8.61 -33.95
C GLN A 94 -11.47 9.26 -33.95
N GLY A 95 -11.67 10.34 -33.17
CA GLY A 95 -12.92 11.13 -33.15
C GLY A 95 -14.05 10.51 -32.32
N GLN A 96 -15.25 11.07 -32.50
CA GLN A 96 -16.46 10.75 -31.70
C GLN A 96 -16.96 9.31 -31.88
N ASN A 97 -16.71 8.69 -33.03
CA ASN A 97 -17.22 7.35 -33.31
C ASN A 97 -16.65 6.26 -32.38
N TYR A 98 -15.55 6.53 -31.68
CA TYR A 98 -14.88 5.57 -30.83
C TYR A 98 -14.98 5.87 -29.33
N CYS A 99 -15.02 7.14 -28.96
CA CYS A 99 -15.23 7.55 -27.58
C CYS A 99 -15.83 8.96 -27.55
N GLU A 100 -16.77 9.19 -26.66
CA GLU A 100 -17.32 10.53 -26.43
C GLU A 100 -16.23 11.52 -26.03
N LEU A 101 -16.47 12.80 -26.28
CA LEU A 101 -15.59 13.87 -25.83
C LEU A 101 -15.51 13.88 -24.31
N ASN A 102 -14.41 13.41 -23.78
CA ASN A 102 -14.12 13.45 -22.36
C ASN A 102 -12.91 14.37 -22.14
N HIS A 103 -13.15 15.50 -21.51
CA HIS A 103 -12.18 16.58 -21.30
C HIS A 103 -12.31 17.15 -19.88
N ILE A 104 -11.16 17.54 -19.30
CA ILE A 104 -11.09 18.25 -18.03
C ILE A 104 -10.00 19.30 -18.10
N THR A 105 -10.24 20.51 -17.60
CA THR A 105 -9.25 21.59 -17.54
C THR A 105 -8.17 21.28 -16.49
N PHE A 106 -6.97 21.87 -16.66
CA PHE A 106 -5.88 21.67 -15.70
C PHE A 106 -6.27 22.15 -14.31
N GLU A 107 -6.85 23.33 -14.21
CA GLU A 107 -7.24 23.94 -12.92
C GLU A 107 -8.28 23.09 -12.21
N LYS A 108 -9.33 22.68 -12.95
CA LYS A 108 -10.40 21.89 -12.36
C LYS A 108 -9.93 20.51 -11.87
N LEU A 109 -9.03 19.86 -12.63
CA LEU A 109 -8.45 18.59 -12.23
C LEU A 109 -7.63 18.77 -10.94
N ASP A 110 -6.79 19.81 -10.87
CA ASP A 110 -5.98 20.10 -9.71
C ASP A 110 -6.81 20.33 -8.46
N GLU A 111 -7.87 21.14 -8.57
CA GLU A 111 -8.81 21.40 -7.47
C GLU A 111 -9.48 20.13 -6.96
N LEU A 112 -10.03 19.31 -7.88
CA LEU A 112 -10.72 18.08 -7.52
C LEU A 112 -9.78 17.07 -6.88
N VAL A 113 -8.56 16.92 -7.41
CA VAL A 113 -7.57 16.00 -6.86
C VAL A 113 -7.10 16.45 -5.48
N VAL A 114 -6.81 17.73 -5.29
CA VAL A 114 -6.44 18.29 -3.98
C VAL A 114 -7.58 18.11 -2.98
N PHE A 115 -8.80 18.39 -3.38
CA PHE A 115 -9.97 18.21 -2.53
C PHE A 115 -10.10 16.74 -2.10
N ALA A 116 -10.03 15.79 -3.04
CA ALA A 116 -10.15 14.37 -2.77
C ALA A 116 -9.04 13.85 -1.85
N ILE A 117 -7.78 14.24 -2.10
CA ILE A 117 -6.64 13.86 -1.25
C ILE A 117 -6.87 14.38 0.18
N ASN A 118 -7.24 15.64 0.36
CA ASN A 118 -7.46 16.22 1.68
C ASN A 118 -8.63 15.57 2.42
N GLN A 119 -9.72 15.23 1.71
CA GLN A 119 -10.85 14.48 2.28
C GLN A 119 -10.41 13.07 2.74
N GLN A 120 -9.67 12.36 1.89
CA GLN A 120 -9.19 11.02 2.23
C GLN A 120 -8.23 11.04 3.41
N LEU A 121 -7.30 12.00 3.47
CA LEU A 121 -6.41 12.16 4.61
C LEU A 121 -7.17 12.50 5.90
N LYS A 122 -8.25 13.30 5.82
CA LYS A 122 -9.12 13.57 6.96
C LYS A 122 -9.84 12.32 7.44
N GLN A 123 -10.39 11.52 6.51
CA GLN A 123 -11.06 10.27 6.85
C GLN A 123 -10.11 9.30 7.54
N MET A 124 -8.92 9.09 6.97
CA MET A 124 -7.90 8.22 7.57
C MET A 124 -7.51 8.63 8.99
N LYS A 125 -7.44 9.93 9.28
CA LYS A 125 -7.17 10.40 10.65
C LYS A 125 -8.30 10.03 11.62
N MET A 126 -9.55 10.12 11.16
CA MET A 126 -10.70 9.73 11.97
C MET A 126 -10.71 8.23 12.20
N ASP A 127 -10.45 7.44 11.17
CA ASP A 127 -10.41 5.97 11.25
C ASP A 127 -9.27 5.50 12.17
N MET A 128 -8.09 6.11 12.08
CA MET A 128 -6.99 5.85 13.01
C MET A 128 -7.35 6.16 14.46
N LYS A 129 -7.95 7.32 14.71
CA LYS A 129 -8.36 7.69 16.08
C LYS A 129 -9.38 6.70 16.64
N ASN A 130 -10.31 6.24 15.80
CA ASN A 130 -11.27 5.21 16.17
C ASN A 130 -10.57 3.88 16.48
N LEU A 131 -9.62 3.47 15.64
CA LEU A 131 -8.84 2.25 15.84
C LEU A 131 -7.99 2.31 17.12
N GLU A 132 -7.28 3.40 17.37
CA GLU A 132 -6.54 3.62 18.62
C GLU A 132 -7.47 3.52 19.85
N THR A 133 -8.68 4.07 19.74
CA THR A 133 -9.67 4.00 20.82
C THR A 133 -10.14 2.57 21.05
N GLN A 134 -10.41 1.82 19.98
CA GLN A 134 -10.81 0.40 20.06
C GLN A 134 -9.70 -0.47 20.69
N ILE A 135 -8.44 -0.27 20.26
CA ILE A 135 -7.28 -0.98 20.84
C ILE A 135 -7.18 -0.67 22.35
N ARG A 136 -7.28 0.61 22.72
CA ARG A 136 -7.23 1.03 24.13
C ARG A 136 -8.36 0.43 24.97
N GLN A 137 -9.55 0.30 24.42
CA GLN A 137 -10.70 -0.32 25.12
C GLN A 137 -10.53 -1.82 25.31
N LYS A 138 -9.91 -2.52 24.34
CA LYS A 138 -9.65 -3.97 24.41
C LYS A 138 -8.41 -4.33 25.25
N GLN A 139 -7.51 -3.38 25.47
CA GLN A 139 -6.26 -3.60 26.18
C GLN A 139 -6.46 -4.24 27.60
N PRO A 140 -7.38 -3.75 28.47
CA PRO A 140 -7.55 -4.33 29.79
C PRO A 140 -8.02 -5.79 29.78
N GLU A 141 -8.83 -6.17 28.78
CA GLU A 141 -9.27 -7.55 28.61
C GLU A 141 -8.10 -8.45 28.18
N LEU A 142 -7.26 -7.96 27.25
CA LEU A 142 -6.08 -8.66 26.79
C LEU A 142 -5.05 -8.84 27.91
N ASP A 143 -4.76 -7.76 28.65
CA ASP A 143 -3.87 -7.79 29.81
C ASP A 143 -4.36 -8.78 30.87
N GLY A 144 -5.68 -8.83 31.09
CA GLY A 144 -6.30 -9.80 31.99
C GLY A 144 -6.15 -11.26 31.51
N LYS A 145 -6.22 -11.52 30.19
CA LYS A 145 -5.97 -12.85 29.63
C LYS A 145 -4.51 -13.26 29.78
N ILE A 146 -3.59 -12.35 29.46
CA ILE A 146 -2.15 -12.56 29.60
C ILE A 146 -1.81 -12.86 31.07
N ALA A 147 -2.27 -12.06 32.01
CA ALA A 147 -2.03 -12.25 33.45
C ALA A 147 -2.56 -13.62 33.95
N LYS A 148 -3.75 -14.06 33.47
CA LYS A 148 -4.30 -15.37 33.81
C LYS A 148 -3.44 -16.53 33.28
N LEU A 149 -2.93 -16.41 32.05
CA LEU A 149 -2.05 -17.43 31.47
C LEU A 149 -0.71 -17.50 32.21
N GLN A 150 -0.12 -16.33 32.52
CA GLN A 150 1.09 -16.25 33.32
C GLN A 150 0.93 -16.88 34.70
N ALA A 151 -0.17 -16.60 35.41
CA ALA A 151 -0.50 -17.21 36.70
C ALA A 151 -0.69 -18.74 36.61
N LYS A 152 -1.24 -19.26 35.51
CA LYS A 152 -1.32 -20.71 35.26
C LYS A 152 0.05 -21.34 35.06
N ILE A 153 0.92 -20.71 34.30
CA ILE A 153 2.28 -21.18 34.05
C ILE A 153 3.06 -21.22 35.38
N GLU A 154 2.96 -20.15 36.18
CA GLU A 154 3.64 -20.06 37.48
C GLU A 154 3.13 -21.14 38.45
N ARG A 155 1.80 -21.33 38.53
CA ARG A 155 1.19 -22.39 39.34
C ARG A 155 1.64 -23.80 38.93
N ASN A 156 1.73 -24.06 37.62
CA ASN A 156 2.22 -25.35 37.14
C ASN A 156 3.70 -25.57 37.47
N LEU A 157 4.51 -24.50 37.48
CA LEU A 157 5.90 -24.57 37.91
C LEU A 157 6.01 -24.90 39.42
N GLU A 158 5.14 -24.30 40.25
CA GLU A 158 5.07 -24.62 41.68
C GLU A 158 4.64 -26.07 41.92
N TYR A 159 3.61 -26.55 41.21
CA TYR A 159 3.16 -27.96 41.34
C TYR A 159 4.25 -28.94 40.90
N ARG A 160 4.98 -28.64 39.84
CA ARG A 160 6.12 -29.45 39.40
C ARG A 160 7.23 -29.49 40.44
N LYS A 161 7.50 -28.35 41.09
CA LYS A 161 8.46 -28.30 42.20
C LYS A 161 8.02 -29.13 43.40
N ARG A 162 6.76 -29.04 43.83
CA ARG A 162 6.18 -29.84 44.91
C ARG A 162 6.18 -31.33 44.58
N ALA A 163 5.86 -31.71 43.34
CA ALA A 163 5.92 -33.10 42.90
C ALA A 163 7.34 -33.65 42.97
N TYR A 164 8.37 -32.83 42.65
CA TYR A 164 9.78 -33.21 42.81
C TYR A 164 10.17 -33.38 44.28
N GLU A 165 9.75 -32.48 45.17
CA GLU A 165 9.97 -32.58 46.63
C GLU A 165 9.34 -33.87 47.17
N GLN A 166 8.09 -34.20 46.83
CA GLN A 166 7.39 -35.43 47.24
C GLN A 166 8.07 -36.69 46.67
N PHE A 167 8.65 -36.64 45.52
CA PHE A 167 9.46 -37.74 44.97
C PHE A 167 10.76 -37.93 45.76
N MET A 168 11.44 -36.83 46.16
CA MET A 168 12.63 -36.88 46.99
C MET A 168 12.37 -37.42 48.41
N ASP A 169 11.17 -37.14 48.94
CA ASP A 169 10.70 -37.63 50.24
C ASP A 169 10.13 -39.08 50.17
N GLU A 170 10.30 -39.76 49.06
CA GLU A 170 9.78 -41.12 48.82
C GLU A 170 8.26 -41.28 48.95
N VAL A 171 7.52 -40.16 48.86
CA VAL A 171 6.04 -40.17 48.91
C VAL A 171 5.43 -40.55 47.56
N LEU A 172 6.10 -40.18 46.44
CA LEU A 172 5.73 -40.51 45.10
C LEU A 172 6.67 -41.56 44.50
N SER A 173 6.14 -42.52 43.74
CA SER A 173 6.93 -43.45 42.95
C SER A 173 7.57 -42.70 41.76
N LYS A 174 8.61 -43.29 41.16
CA LYS A 174 9.27 -42.74 39.99
C LYS A 174 8.29 -42.61 38.79
N GLU A 175 7.44 -43.58 38.63
CA GLU A 175 6.45 -43.62 37.56
C GLU A 175 5.45 -42.46 37.70
N GLU A 176 4.85 -42.28 38.87
CA GLU A 176 3.90 -41.21 39.18
C GLU A 176 4.54 -39.82 39.03
N TYR A 177 5.78 -39.66 39.48
CA TYR A 177 6.51 -38.41 39.27
C TYR A 177 6.73 -38.09 37.78
N LEU A 178 7.08 -39.09 36.96
CA LEU A 178 7.29 -38.87 35.54
C LEU A 178 6.01 -38.52 34.80
N GLU A 179 4.90 -39.12 35.15
CA GLU A 179 3.57 -38.80 34.60
C GLU A 179 3.16 -37.37 34.96
N LEU A 180 3.28 -36.95 36.21
CA LEU A 180 2.97 -35.61 36.66
C LEU A 180 3.89 -34.56 35.98
N LYS A 181 5.16 -34.86 35.88
CA LYS A 181 6.13 -34.00 35.19
C LYS A 181 5.73 -33.77 33.72
N GLN A 182 5.41 -34.86 32.98
CA GLN A 182 5.02 -34.78 31.59
C GLN A 182 3.70 -34.03 31.41
N MET A 183 2.74 -34.24 32.29
CA MET A 183 1.46 -33.50 32.27
C MET A 183 1.69 -31.98 32.43
N TYR A 184 2.42 -31.55 33.44
CA TYR A 184 2.69 -30.12 33.66
C TYR A 184 3.56 -29.49 32.57
N GLU A 185 4.52 -30.24 31.98
CA GLU A 185 5.29 -29.76 30.84
C GLU A 185 4.43 -29.55 29.60
N THR A 186 3.53 -30.49 29.30
CA THR A 186 2.61 -30.39 28.17
C THR A 186 1.65 -29.19 28.33
N GLU A 187 1.09 -29.03 29.53
CA GLU A 187 0.23 -27.88 29.80
C GLU A 187 0.98 -26.54 29.73
N ASN A 188 2.19 -26.47 30.25
CA ASN A 188 3.00 -25.27 30.16
C ASN A 188 3.35 -24.92 28.72
N GLN A 189 3.69 -25.88 27.88
CA GLN A 189 3.94 -25.66 26.46
C GLN A 189 2.68 -25.08 25.75
N LYS A 190 1.50 -25.60 26.10
CA LYS A 190 0.22 -25.08 25.58
C LYS A 190 0.00 -23.61 25.99
N TYR A 191 0.17 -23.29 27.27
CA TYR A 191 -0.03 -21.92 27.77
C TYR A 191 1.02 -20.94 27.23
N GLN A 192 2.27 -21.38 27.08
CA GLN A 192 3.34 -20.57 26.48
C GLN A 192 3.05 -20.27 25.01
N LYS A 193 2.54 -21.25 24.27
CA LYS A 193 2.14 -21.08 22.87
C LYS A 193 1.00 -20.06 22.77
N GLU A 194 -0.04 -20.20 23.56
CA GLU A 194 -1.19 -19.29 23.60
C GLU A 194 -0.74 -17.86 23.97
N LEU A 195 0.15 -17.72 24.96
CA LEU A 195 0.73 -16.44 25.34
C LEU A 195 1.54 -15.79 24.21
N SER A 196 2.34 -16.58 23.49
CA SER A 196 3.13 -16.09 22.36
C SER A 196 2.24 -15.62 21.20
N GLU A 197 1.17 -16.34 20.90
CA GLU A 197 0.20 -15.96 19.85
C GLU A 197 -0.50 -14.65 20.20
N LEU A 198 -0.95 -14.46 21.44
CA LEU A 198 -1.57 -13.20 21.91
C LEU A 198 -0.59 -12.01 21.83
N ASN A 199 0.64 -12.20 22.27
CA ASN A 199 1.67 -11.16 22.20
C ASN A 199 2.03 -10.78 20.77
N HIS A 200 2.11 -11.74 19.85
CA HIS A 200 2.37 -11.49 18.44
C HIS A 200 1.21 -10.73 17.79
N GLU A 201 -0.03 -11.08 18.11
CA GLU A 201 -1.19 -10.38 17.57
C GLU A 201 -1.24 -8.92 18.05
N GLU A 202 -0.99 -8.69 19.34
CA GLU A 202 -0.89 -7.34 19.91
C GLU A 202 0.21 -6.52 19.23
N GLN A 203 1.40 -7.11 19.05
CA GLN A 203 2.51 -6.43 18.39
C GLN A 203 2.19 -6.07 16.94
N ARG A 204 1.54 -6.97 16.17
CA ARG A 204 1.11 -6.70 14.80
C ARG A 204 0.14 -5.54 14.72
N GLN A 205 -0.87 -5.51 15.61
CA GLN A 205 -1.86 -4.43 15.64
C GLN A 205 -1.21 -3.08 15.98
N ARG A 206 -0.33 -3.05 16.97
CA ARG A 206 0.42 -1.83 17.35
C ARG A 206 1.36 -1.37 16.24
N ALA A 207 2.06 -2.29 15.57
CA ALA A 207 2.96 -1.97 14.47
C ALA A 207 2.19 -1.35 13.30
N ALA A 208 1.06 -1.94 12.89
CA ALA A 208 0.23 -1.43 11.81
C ALA A 208 -0.29 -0.01 12.10
N VAL A 209 -0.72 0.26 13.33
CA VAL A 209 -1.15 1.61 13.76
C VAL A 209 0.02 2.59 13.70
N ASN A 210 1.19 2.18 14.19
CA ASN A 210 2.36 3.05 14.22
C ASN A 210 2.88 3.39 12.81
N GLU A 211 2.94 2.43 11.92
CA GLU A 211 3.29 2.66 10.51
C GLU A 211 2.33 3.64 9.84
N THR A 212 1.03 3.44 10.01
CA THR A 212 0.01 4.35 9.47
C THR A 212 0.13 5.75 10.08
N LYS A 213 0.47 5.86 11.36
CA LYS A 213 0.67 7.13 12.04
C LYS A 213 1.89 7.88 11.51
N ILE A 214 3.03 7.22 11.37
CA ILE A 214 4.25 7.80 10.79
C ILE A 214 3.98 8.29 9.37
N TRP A 215 3.28 7.48 8.57
CA TRP A 215 2.90 7.83 7.22
C TRP A 215 1.99 9.06 7.18
N LEU A 216 0.94 9.10 8.01
CA LEU A 216 0.04 10.26 8.13
C LEU A 216 0.76 11.51 8.62
N GLU A 217 1.69 11.41 9.57
CA GLU A 217 2.47 12.54 10.06
C GLU A 217 3.35 13.15 8.97
N HIS A 218 3.90 12.31 8.08
CA HIS A 218 4.67 12.77 6.92
C HIS A 218 3.82 13.68 6.02
N PHE A 219 2.56 13.33 5.77
CA PHE A 219 1.63 14.12 4.95
C PHE A 219 0.92 15.23 5.74
N ASN A 220 0.78 15.10 7.06
CA ASN A 220 0.02 16.03 7.88
C ASN A 220 0.74 17.37 8.10
N ARG A 221 2.05 17.41 8.02
CA ARG A 221 2.84 18.65 8.16
C ARG A 221 2.59 19.66 7.02
N ARG A 222 1.91 19.23 5.95
CA ARG A 222 1.58 20.08 4.80
C ARG A 222 0.16 19.80 4.35
N ARG A 223 -0.78 20.73 4.62
CA ARG A 223 -2.02 20.72 3.84
C ARG A 223 -1.62 20.78 2.37
N ILE A 224 -1.99 19.73 1.62
CA ILE A 224 -1.70 19.71 0.18
C ILE A 224 -2.55 20.78 -0.46
N THR A 225 -1.91 21.83 -0.98
CA THR A 225 -2.54 22.87 -1.77
C THR A 225 -2.26 22.62 -3.24
N VAL A 226 -3.00 23.26 -4.14
CA VAL A 226 -2.78 23.15 -5.60
C VAL A 226 -1.32 23.46 -5.96
N LYS A 227 -0.71 24.43 -5.28
CA LYS A 227 0.71 24.83 -5.49
C LYS A 227 1.71 23.75 -5.05
N GLN A 228 1.32 22.88 -4.11
CA GLN A 228 2.17 21.82 -3.54
C GLN A 228 1.89 20.45 -4.16
N LEU A 229 0.94 20.37 -5.11
CA LEU A 229 0.61 19.15 -5.82
C LEU A 229 1.69 18.82 -6.84
N THR A 230 2.79 18.28 -6.36
CA THR A 230 3.90 17.82 -7.20
C THR A 230 3.64 16.45 -7.77
N ARG A 231 4.41 16.06 -8.80
CA ARG A 231 4.33 14.72 -9.38
C ARG A 231 4.69 13.64 -8.36
N GLU A 232 5.70 13.90 -7.54
CA GLU A 232 6.15 12.96 -6.50
C GLU A 232 5.02 12.67 -5.51
N ALA A 233 4.35 13.70 -5.01
CA ALA A 233 3.20 13.54 -4.11
C ALA A 233 2.06 12.76 -4.78
N LEU A 234 1.76 13.04 -6.05
CA LEU A 234 0.74 12.30 -6.79
C LEU A 234 1.10 10.83 -6.97
N VAL A 235 2.32 10.53 -7.38
CA VAL A 235 2.78 9.14 -7.59
C VAL A 235 2.81 8.36 -6.28
N GLU A 236 3.07 9.01 -5.17
CA GLU A 236 3.06 8.38 -3.84
C GLU A 236 1.65 8.06 -3.36
N LEU A 237 0.71 9.00 -3.53
CA LEU A 237 -0.64 8.90 -2.98
C LEU A 237 -1.64 8.21 -3.90
N VAL A 238 -1.52 8.40 -5.21
CA VAL A 238 -2.53 8.02 -6.20
C VAL A 238 -2.03 6.88 -7.07
N ASP A 239 -2.88 5.85 -7.26
CA ASP A 239 -2.64 4.79 -8.23
C ASP A 239 -3.16 5.20 -9.62
N LYS A 240 -4.45 5.56 -9.69
CA LYS A 240 -5.12 5.94 -10.94
C LYS A 240 -6.19 7.00 -10.72
N ILE A 241 -6.42 7.81 -11.75
CA ILE A 241 -7.51 8.78 -11.83
C ILE A 241 -8.28 8.50 -13.11
N TYR A 242 -9.57 8.25 -13.01
CA TYR A 242 -10.47 8.14 -14.15
C TYR A 242 -11.31 9.41 -14.27
N VAL A 243 -11.29 9.99 -15.47
CA VAL A 243 -12.11 11.16 -15.80
C VAL A 243 -13.31 10.72 -16.62
N TYR A 244 -14.48 11.14 -16.20
CA TYR A 244 -15.75 10.90 -16.88
C TYR A 244 -16.28 12.18 -17.54
N PRO A 245 -17.28 12.08 -18.43
CA PRO A 245 -18.01 13.25 -18.91
C PRO A 245 -18.51 14.09 -17.74
N GLU A 246 -18.83 15.37 -18.02
CA GLU A 246 -19.29 16.35 -17.02
C GLU A 246 -18.23 16.67 -15.94
N GLN A 247 -16.95 16.38 -16.22
CA GLN A 247 -15.82 16.67 -15.35
C GLN A 247 -15.87 15.92 -14.00
N LYS A 248 -16.52 14.77 -13.97
CA LYS A 248 -16.48 13.86 -12.82
C LYS A 248 -15.20 13.06 -12.83
N ILE A 249 -14.65 12.79 -11.63
CA ILE A 249 -13.42 11.99 -11.48
C ILE A 249 -13.58 10.92 -10.42
N ASP A 250 -12.97 9.75 -10.68
CA ASP A 250 -12.73 8.72 -9.68
C ASP A 250 -11.23 8.63 -9.40
N ILE A 251 -10.87 8.64 -8.14
CA ILE A 251 -9.46 8.55 -7.71
C ILE A 251 -9.24 7.28 -6.91
N TYR A 252 -8.29 6.47 -7.35
CA TYR A 252 -7.83 5.30 -6.63
C TYR A 252 -6.55 5.64 -5.89
N PHE A 253 -6.60 5.52 -4.57
CA PHE A 253 -5.47 5.79 -3.70
C PHE A 253 -4.68 4.51 -3.41
N LYS A 254 -3.36 4.60 -3.33
CA LYS A 254 -2.48 3.46 -3.04
C LYS A 254 -2.59 2.93 -1.62
N PHE A 255 -3.06 3.77 -0.71
CA PHE A 255 -3.17 3.51 0.73
C PHE A 255 -4.61 3.23 1.18
N ALA A 256 -5.58 3.31 0.29
CA ALA A 256 -6.95 2.96 0.62
C ALA A 256 -7.05 1.44 0.78
N SER A 257 -7.51 0.97 1.95
CA SER A 257 -7.86 -0.43 2.15
C SER A 257 -8.86 -0.90 1.08
N VAL A 258 -8.78 -2.17 0.71
CA VAL A 258 -9.59 -2.81 -0.36
C VAL A 258 -11.11 -2.62 -0.17
N GLU A 259 -11.56 -2.27 1.03
CA GLU A 259 -12.96 -2.03 1.38
C GLU A 259 -13.48 -0.60 1.06
N SER A 260 -12.60 0.34 0.73
CA SER A 260 -13.03 1.65 0.22
C SER A 260 -13.28 1.56 -1.28
N SER A 261 -14.42 0.95 -1.63
CA SER A 261 -14.95 0.90 -3.00
C SER A 261 -15.03 2.29 -3.62
N PRO A 262 -14.84 2.38 -4.95
CA PRO A 262 -14.71 3.63 -5.70
C PRO A 262 -16.04 4.38 -5.94
N ASP A 263 -17.00 4.31 -5.03
CA ASP A 263 -18.33 4.88 -5.21
C ASP A 263 -18.46 6.37 -4.86
N ARG A 264 -17.34 7.12 -4.81
CA ARG A 264 -17.42 8.57 -4.66
C ARG A 264 -17.13 9.28 -5.96
N ILE A 265 -18.14 9.39 -6.78
CA ILE A 265 -18.20 10.35 -7.89
C ILE A 265 -18.25 11.74 -7.25
N LEU A 266 -17.19 12.54 -7.41
CA LEU A 266 -17.19 13.93 -6.95
C LEU A 266 -17.88 14.78 -8.01
N GLU A 267 -19.07 15.25 -7.70
CA GLU A 267 -19.85 16.23 -8.49
C GLU A 267 -19.61 17.66 -7.99
N LYS A 268 -19.95 18.63 -8.83
CA LYS A 268 -19.68 20.04 -8.58
C LYS A 268 -20.56 20.65 -7.48
N ASP A 269 -21.66 20.00 -7.14
CA ASP A 269 -22.65 20.51 -6.19
C ASP A 269 -22.95 19.44 -5.13
N GLY A 270 -22.33 19.62 -3.98
CA GLY A 270 -22.77 19.01 -2.74
C GLY A 270 -22.38 17.56 -2.52
N VAL A 271 -21.81 17.38 -1.39
CA VAL A 271 -21.64 16.12 -0.69
C VAL A 271 -23.01 15.49 -0.47
N ILE A 272 -23.23 14.31 -1.01
CA ILE A 272 -24.21 13.39 -0.46
C ILE A 272 -23.48 12.27 0.28
#